data_e91c556e5dce018f8ca1f7e7c4ac5496
#
_entry.id   e91c556e5dce018f8ca1f7e7c4ac5496
#
_cell.length_a   1.000
_cell.length_b   1.000
_cell.length_c   1.000
_cell.angle_alpha   90.00
_cell.angle_beta   90.00
_cell.angle_gamma   90.00
#
_symmetry.space_group_name_H-M   'P 1'
#
loop_
_entity.id
_entity.type
_entity.pdbx_description
1 polymer ?
#
loop_
_entity_poly.entity_id
_entity_poly.type
_entity_poly.pdbx_seq_one_letter_code
_entity_poly.pdbx_strand_id
1 'polypeptide(L)'
;LLKGFRSTPGDAPPDRLGPCGSRHSEPTPLPAQQQTRVAIVGGQRIPFARAHGAYAAVGNQDMLSAVLRTLVAKFNLAGVRLGDVIAGATIKHSRDFNLVRECGLSSGLDPHTPGLDIQRACGTSLEAAILIGGKIALGQIDAGIAGGVDSVSDVPIVYPRSFQQKLLRSYRGRSFGARVAPFFG
;
A
#
# COMPACT_ATOMS: atom_id res chain seq x y z
N LEU A 1 -3.36 -2.81 -11.03
CA LEU A 1 -3.10 -4.23 -11.25
C LEU A 1 -1.84 -4.41 -12.10
N LEU A 2 -0.88 -5.12 -11.56
CA LEU A 2 0.36 -5.49 -12.24
C LEU A 2 0.39 -7.00 -12.41
N LYS A 3 0.90 -7.47 -13.56
CA LYS A 3 0.98 -8.88 -13.90
C LYS A 3 2.32 -9.19 -14.54
N GLY A 4 2.89 -10.35 -14.21
CA GLY A 4 4.10 -10.88 -14.83
C GLY A 4 3.84 -11.48 -16.20
N PHE A 5 4.80 -11.33 -17.09
CA PHE A 5 4.82 -11.94 -18.39
C PHE A 5 6.20 -12.57 -18.64
N ARG A 6 6.23 -13.86 -18.97
CA ARG A 6 7.49 -14.54 -19.33
C ARG A 6 7.80 -14.26 -20.79
N SER A 7 8.97 -13.71 -21.07
CA SER A 7 9.46 -13.55 -22.43
C SER A 7 9.90 -14.89 -23.01
N THR A 8 9.56 -15.15 -24.27
CA THR A 8 10.11 -16.28 -25.02
C THR A 8 11.59 -16.02 -25.39
N PRO A 9 12.43 -17.08 -25.51
CA PRO A 9 13.84 -16.91 -25.90
C PRO A 9 13.94 -16.40 -27.34
N GLY A 10 14.06 -15.11 -27.53
CA GLY A 10 14.14 -14.44 -28.84
C GLY A 10 14.04 -12.92 -28.74
N ASP A 11 13.55 -12.39 -27.64
CA ASP A 11 13.25 -10.96 -27.45
C ASP A 11 14.37 -10.18 -26.73
N ALA A 12 15.62 -10.63 -26.76
CA ALA A 12 16.74 -9.89 -26.17
C ALA A 12 17.16 -8.74 -27.10
N PRO A 13 17.24 -7.49 -26.63
CA PRO A 13 17.80 -6.40 -27.41
C PRO A 13 19.30 -6.64 -27.64
N PRO A 14 19.88 -6.21 -28.77
CA PRO A 14 21.29 -6.39 -29.07
C PRO A 14 22.18 -5.59 -28.11
N ASP A 15 23.17 -6.28 -27.57
CA ASP A 15 24.22 -5.73 -26.72
C ASP A 15 25.02 -4.64 -27.46
N ARG A 16 24.96 -3.40 -26.97
CA ARG A 16 25.78 -2.28 -27.47
C ARG A 16 26.53 -1.62 -26.31
N LEU A 17 27.55 -2.26 -25.81
CA LEU A 17 28.63 -1.54 -25.11
C LEU A 17 29.96 -2.24 -25.41
N GLY A 18 30.85 -1.52 -26.09
CA GLY A 18 32.20 -1.98 -26.42
C GLY A 18 33.14 -2.00 -25.21
N PRO A 19 34.31 -2.65 -25.30
CA PRO A 19 35.14 -2.98 -24.16
C PRO A 19 35.92 -1.78 -23.63
N CYS A 20 35.74 -1.44 -22.38
CA CYS A 20 36.67 -0.63 -21.61
C CYS A 20 37.63 -1.58 -20.87
N GLY A 21 38.92 -1.55 -21.24
CA GLY A 21 39.93 -2.47 -20.72
C GLY A 21 40.38 -2.09 -19.30
N SER A 22 40.21 -3.01 -18.36
CA SER A 22 41.07 -3.21 -17.20
C SER A 22 40.93 -4.66 -16.75
N ARG A 23 42.10 -5.36 -16.63
CA ARG A 23 42.18 -6.76 -16.17
C ARG A 23 41.88 -6.81 -14.68
N HIS A 24 40.63 -6.86 -14.34
CA HIS A 24 40.17 -7.45 -13.10
C HIS A 24 39.50 -8.77 -13.47
N SER A 25 39.79 -9.86 -12.74
CA SER A 25 39.09 -11.14 -12.89
C SER A 25 37.58 -10.88 -12.90
N GLU A 26 36.93 -10.98 -14.05
CA GLU A 26 35.50 -10.81 -14.15
C GLU A 26 34.85 -11.86 -13.25
N PRO A 27 33.93 -11.43 -12.38
CA PRO A 27 33.07 -12.38 -11.67
C PRO A 27 32.32 -13.19 -12.71
N THR A 28 32.37 -14.51 -12.60
CA THR A 28 31.59 -15.43 -13.44
C THR A 28 30.18 -14.88 -13.58
N PRO A 29 29.68 -14.62 -14.81
CA PRO A 29 28.33 -14.10 -14.99
C PRO A 29 27.36 -15.07 -14.33
N LEU A 30 26.57 -14.59 -13.38
CA LEU A 30 25.45 -15.36 -12.87
C LEU A 30 24.58 -15.75 -14.07
N PRO A 31 24.06 -16.99 -14.14
CA PRO A 31 23.19 -17.41 -15.21
C PRO A 31 22.10 -16.35 -15.39
N ALA A 32 21.91 -15.87 -16.61
CA ALA A 32 20.93 -14.84 -16.93
C ALA A 32 19.56 -15.28 -16.36
N GLN A 33 19.20 -14.73 -15.22
CA GLN A 33 17.87 -14.94 -14.68
C GLN A 33 16.91 -14.37 -15.70
N GLN A 34 16.06 -15.23 -16.26
CA GLN A 34 14.98 -14.78 -17.14
C GLN A 34 14.15 -13.77 -16.34
N GLN A 35 14.41 -12.50 -16.57
CA GLN A 35 13.67 -11.41 -15.91
C GLN A 35 12.24 -11.46 -16.42
N THR A 36 11.32 -11.78 -15.53
CA THR A 36 9.90 -11.70 -15.83
C THR A 36 9.53 -10.23 -16.09
N ARG A 37 9.02 -9.92 -17.26
CA ARG A 37 8.56 -8.57 -17.59
C ARG A 37 7.29 -8.28 -16.79
N VAL A 38 7.18 -7.05 -16.28
CA VAL A 38 6.03 -6.59 -15.51
C VAL A 38 5.18 -5.67 -16.36
N ALA A 39 3.88 -5.97 -16.47
CA ALA A 39 2.93 -5.14 -17.19
C ALA A 39 1.94 -4.47 -16.22
N ILE A 40 1.64 -3.20 -16.44
CA ILE A 40 0.52 -2.51 -15.81
C ILE A 40 -0.73 -2.82 -16.65
N VAL A 41 -1.60 -3.69 -16.13
CA VAL A 41 -2.79 -4.16 -16.85
C VAL A 41 -3.91 -3.11 -16.84
N GLY A 42 -3.96 -2.30 -15.78
CA GLY A 42 -4.90 -1.20 -15.68
C GLY A 42 -5.01 -0.66 -14.25
N GLY A 43 -5.85 0.33 -14.09
CA GLY A 43 -6.05 1.01 -12.81
C GLY A 43 -7.45 1.55 -12.65
N GLN A 44 -7.72 2.04 -11.45
CA GLN A 44 -8.95 2.71 -11.05
C GLN A 44 -8.61 3.77 -10.01
N ARG A 45 -9.39 4.85 -9.98
CA ARG A 45 -9.29 5.91 -8.97
C ARG A 45 -10.66 6.53 -8.71
N ILE A 46 -10.83 7.13 -7.54
CA ILE A 46 -11.92 8.07 -7.27
C ILE A 46 -11.54 9.48 -7.76
N PRO A 47 -12.50 10.37 -8.06
CA PRO A 47 -12.20 11.75 -8.37
C PRO A 47 -11.47 12.47 -7.22
N PHE A 48 -10.64 13.45 -7.53
CA PHE A 48 -10.12 14.37 -6.51
C PHE A 48 -11.25 15.24 -6.00
N ALA A 49 -11.28 15.46 -4.69
CA ALA A 49 -12.19 16.39 -4.05
C ALA A 49 -11.41 17.40 -3.21
N ARG A 50 -11.99 18.60 -3.09
CA ARG A 50 -11.49 19.63 -2.19
C ARG A 50 -11.58 19.14 -0.74
N ALA A 51 -10.61 19.48 0.08
CA ALA A 51 -10.67 19.25 1.53
C ALA A 51 -11.97 19.82 2.12
N HIS A 52 -12.54 19.07 3.06
CA HIS A 52 -13.82 19.38 3.71
C HIS A 52 -15.02 19.52 2.72
N GLY A 53 -14.89 18.95 1.51
CA GLY A 53 -15.92 18.90 0.47
C GLY A 53 -16.67 17.57 0.46
N ALA A 54 -16.84 16.97 -0.72
CA ALA A 54 -17.66 15.77 -0.93
C ALA A 54 -17.24 14.55 -0.08
N TYR A 55 -15.95 14.46 0.29
CA TYR A 55 -15.41 13.36 1.12
C TYR A 55 -15.15 13.76 2.57
N ALA A 56 -15.76 14.83 3.06
CA ALA A 56 -15.53 15.34 4.42
C ALA A 56 -15.79 14.30 5.53
N ALA A 57 -16.77 13.40 5.30
CA ALA A 57 -17.15 12.34 6.24
C ALA A 57 -16.69 10.94 5.81
N VAL A 58 -15.78 10.84 4.84
CA VAL A 58 -15.34 9.57 4.26
C VAL A 58 -13.91 9.30 4.67
N GLY A 59 -13.67 8.16 5.30
CA GLY A 59 -12.35 7.73 5.75
C GLY A 59 -11.51 7.08 4.64
N ASN A 60 -10.22 6.89 4.94
CA ASN A 60 -9.30 6.22 4.01
C ASN A 60 -9.77 4.81 3.65
N GLN A 61 -10.30 4.06 4.62
CA GLN A 61 -10.79 2.70 4.41
C GLN A 61 -11.96 2.67 3.41
N ASP A 62 -12.90 3.61 3.53
CA ASP A 62 -14.05 3.69 2.64
C ASP A 62 -13.63 3.96 1.19
N MET A 63 -12.74 4.96 1.02
CA MET A 63 -12.24 5.35 -0.30
C MET A 63 -11.44 4.24 -0.97
N LEU A 64 -10.49 3.62 -0.25
CA LEU A 64 -9.67 2.55 -0.79
C LEU A 64 -10.51 1.30 -1.09
N SER A 65 -11.45 0.95 -0.22
CA SER A 65 -12.39 -0.17 -0.44
C SER A 65 -13.25 0.06 -1.69
N ALA A 66 -13.74 1.27 -1.92
CA ALA A 66 -14.53 1.61 -3.11
C ALA A 66 -13.71 1.42 -4.40
N VAL A 67 -12.46 1.89 -4.40
CA VAL A 67 -11.53 1.71 -5.54
C VAL A 67 -11.25 0.24 -5.78
N LEU A 68 -10.94 -0.54 -4.72
CA LEU A 68 -10.65 -1.96 -4.85
C LEU A 68 -11.85 -2.75 -5.37
N ARG A 69 -13.06 -2.52 -4.85
CA ARG A 69 -14.29 -3.17 -5.35
C ARG A 69 -14.50 -2.89 -6.84
N THR A 70 -14.32 -1.64 -7.26
CA THR A 70 -14.46 -1.26 -8.67
C THR A 70 -13.40 -1.95 -9.54
N LEU A 71 -12.15 -2.07 -9.05
CA LEU A 71 -11.08 -2.75 -9.74
C LEU A 71 -11.36 -4.27 -9.85
N VAL A 72 -11.82 -4.88 -8.75
CA VAL A 72 -12.22 -6.29 -8.69
C VAL A 72 -13.32 -6.59 -9.71
N ALA A 73 -14.36 -5.75 -9.76
CA ALA A 73 -15.44 -5.89 -10.75
C ALA A 73 -14.93 -5.71 -12.19
N LYS A 74 -14.12 -4.67 -12.44
CA LYS A 74 -13.59 -4.34 -13.78
C LYS A 74 -12.75 -5.45 -14.39
N PHE A 75 -12.00 -6.19 -13.59
CA PHE A 75 -11.09 -7.25 -14.04
C PHE A 75 -11.58 -8.67 -13.70
N ASN A 76 -12.83 -8.83 -13.27
CA ASN A 76 -13.43 -10.11 -12.88
C ASN A 76 -12.58 -10.88 -11.85
N LEU A 77 -12.14 -10.19 -10.79
CA LEU A 77 -11.27 -10.74 -9.76
C LEU A 77 -12.05 -11.23 -8.53
N ALA A 78 -13.37 -11.28 -8.56
CA ALA A 78 -14.18 -11.75 -7.44
C ALA A 78 -13.80 -13.20 -7.05
N GLY A 79 -13.45 -13.40 -5.78
CA GLY A 79 -12.98 -14.68 -5.27
C GLY A 79 -11.59 -15.11 -5.75
N VAL A 80 -10.90 -14.30 -6.55
CA VAL A 80 -9.55 -14.60 -7.03
C VAL A 80 -8.52 -14.25 -5.96
N ARG A 81 -7.64 -15.21 -5.66
CA ARG A 81 -6.47 -14.97 -4.81
C ARG A 81 -5.36 -14.31 -5.63
N LEU A 82 -4.99 -13.10 -5.26
CA LEU A 82 -3.81 -12.41 -5.79
C LEU A 82 -2.57 -12.71 -4.94
N GLY A 83 -1.40 -12.52 -5.53
CA GLY A 83 -0.14 -12.69 -4.82
C GLY A 83 0.07 -11.67 -3.71
N ASP A 84 -0.36 -10.41 -3.90
CA ASP A 84 -0.32 -9.38 -2.87
C ASP A 84 -1.20 -8.17 -3.24
N VAL A 85 -1.63 -7.42 -2.20
CA VAL A 85 -2.18 -6.07 -2.32
C VAL A 85 -1.31 -5.16 -1.46
N ILE A 86 -0.59 -4.24 -2.08
CA ILE A 86 0.27 -3.28 -1.37
C ILE A 86 -0.28 -1.88 -1.58
N ALA A 87 -0.60 -1.20 -0.49
CA ALA A 87 -1.08 0.17 -0.53
C ALA A 87 -0.76 0.88 0.79
N GLY A 88 -1.25 2.09 0.95
CA GLY A 88 -1.12 2.79 2.22
C GLY A 88 -1.65 4.21 2.18
N ALA A 89 -1.53 4.87 3.32
CA ALA A 89 -1.91 6.26 3.52
C ALA A 89 -0.84 6.97 4.35
N THR A 90 -0.63 8.24 4.07
CA THR A 90 0.28 9.08 4.86
C THR A 90 -0.39 9.53 6.16
N ILE A 91 -1.66 9.93 6.08
CA ILE A 91 -2.48 10.37 7.20
C ILE A 91 -3.39 9.21 7.60
N LYS A 92 -3.05 8.50 8.68
CA LYS A 92 -3.82 7.36 9.19
C LYS A 92 -4.24 7.56 10.63
N HIS A 93 -5.46 7.14 10.96
CA HIS A 93 -5.91 6.97 12.33
C HIS A 93 -5.44 5.63 12.90
N SER A 94 -5.52 5.48 14.22
CA SER A 94 -5.30 4.18 14.88
C SER A 94 -6.31 3.11 14.44
N ARG A 95 -7.50 3.51 13.98
CA ARG A 95 -8.48 2.59 13.38
C ARG A 95 -8.03 2.01 12.03
N ASP A 96 -7.14 2.71 11.33
CA ASP A 96 -6.61 2.32 10.01
C ASP A 96 -5.29 1.52 10.13
N PHE A 97 -5.06 0.90 11.28
CA PHE A 97 -3.79 0.22 11.58
C PHE A 97 -3.44 -0.86 10.56
N ASN A 98 -4.45 -1.56 10.05
CA ASN A 98 -4.31 -2.61 9.06
C ASN A 98 -5.17 -2.31 7.82
N LEU A 99 -5.05 -1.08 7.33
CA LEU A 99 -5.90 -0.48 6.29
C LEU A 99 -6.03 -1.38 5.05
N VAL A 100 -4.92 -1.80 4.49
CA VAL A 100 -4.90 -2.55 3.21
C VAL A 100 -5.52 -3.92 3.37
N ARG A 101 -5.28 -4.59 4.50
CA ARG A 101 -5.89 -5.88 4.79
C ARG A 101 -7.41 -5.78 4.92
N GLU A 102 -7.91 -4.79 5.66
CA GLU A 102 -9.35 -4.56 5.82
C GLU A 102 -10.02 -4.21 4.49
N CYS A 103 -9.38 -3.37 3.69
CA CYS A 103 -9.86 -3.04 2.35
C CYS A 103 -9.85 -4.26 1.42
N GLY A 104 -8.82 -5.09 1.47
CA GLY A 104 -8.72 -6.34 0.70
C GLY A 104 -9.87 -7.30 1.04
N LEU A 105 -10.14 -7.53 2.32
CA LEU A 105 -11.25 -8.36 2.78
C LEU A 105 -12.62 -7.84 2.34
N SER A 106 -12.81 -6.52 2.30
CA SER A 106 -14.06 -5.89 1.89
C SER A 106 -14.21 -5.73 0.39
N SER A 107 -13.19 -6.04 -0.40
CA SER A 107 -13.16 -5.78 -1.85
C SER A 107 -13.84 -6.86 -2.70
N GLY A 108 -14.02 -8.06 -2.16
CA GLY A 108 -14.50 -9.23 -2.90
C GLY A 108 -13.39 -10.11 -3.48
N LEU A 109 -12.12 -9.83 -3.22
CA LEU A 109 -11.00 -10.74 -3.46
C LEU A 109 -11.11 -11.99 -2.56
N ASP A 110 -10.38 -13.05 -2.90
CA ASP A 110 -10.22 -14.20 -2.00
C ASP A 110 -9.65 -13.72 -0.64
N PRO A 111 -10.24 -14.13 0.50
CA PRO A 111 -9.78 -13.75 1.84
C PRO A 111 -8.33 -14.13 2.15
N HIS A 112 -7.73 -15.06 1.43
CA HIS A 112 -6.32 -15.44 1.58
C HIS A 112 -5.36 -14.55 0.79
N THR A 113 -5.87 -13.56 0.03
CA THR A 113 -5.01 -12.54 -0.61
C THR A 113 -4.32 -11.72 0.48
N PRO A 114 -2.97 -11.69 0.55
CA PRO A 114 -2.26 -10.89 1.54
C PRO A 114 -2.44 -9.40 1.28
N GLY A 115 -2.31 -8.61 2.35
CA GLY A 115 -2.35 -7.15 2.28
C GLY A 115 -1.18 -6.56 3.07
N LEU A 116 -0.45 -5.63 2.48
CA LEU A 116 0.69 -4.95 3.08
C LEU A 116 0.46 -3.44 3.11
N ASP A 117 0.50 -2.88 4.31
CA ASP A 117 0.49 -1.43 4.53
C ASP A 117 1.89 -0.87 4.43
N ILE A 118 2.08 0.14 3.57
CA ILE A 118 3.33 0.89 3.46
C ILE A 118 3.08 2.39 3.60
N GLN A 119 4.15 3.13 3.89
CA GLN A 119 4.10 4.58 3.94
C GLN A 119 5.40 5.18 3.39
N ARG A 120 5.27 5.99 2.36
CA ARG A 120 6.37 6.78 1.79
C ARG A 120 5.89 8.17 1.40
N ALA A 121 5.22 8.85 2.31
CA ALA A 121 4.60 10.15 2.09
C ALA A 121 3.84 10.20 0.75
N CYS A 122 4.00 11.25 -0.06
CA CYS A 122 3.32 11.39 -1.35
C CYS A 122 3.73 10.31 -2.39
N GLY A 123 4.81 9.57 -2.17
CA GLY A 123 5.30 8.50 -3.04
C GLY A 123 4.76 7.11 -2.70
N THR A 124 3.83 6.96 -1.75
CA THR A 124 3.36 5.66 -1.25
C THR A 124 2.84 4.74 -2.36
N SER A 125 1.98 5.23 -3.25
CA SER A 125 1.43 4.39 -4.34
C SER A 125 2.48 4.01 -5.38
N LEU A 126 3.47 4.88 -5.65
CA LEU A 126 4.57 4.55 -6.53
C LEU A 126 5.47 3.47 -5.92
N GLU A 127 5.80 3.60 -4.63
CA GLU A 127 6.55 2.58 -3.90
C GLU A 127 5.82 1.24 -3.89
N ALA A 128 4.50 1.24 -3.67
CA ALA A 128 3.68 0.04 -3.76
C ALA A 128 3.80 -0.64 -5.14
N ALA A 129 3.79 0.15 -6.22
CA ALA A 129 3.95 -0.37 -7.58
C ALA A 129 5.35 -0.95 -7.80
N ILE A 130 6.41 -0.32 -7.28
CA ILE A 130 7.79 -0.83 -7.35
C ILE A 130 7.90 -2.14 -6.59
N LEU A 131 7.33 -2.25 -5.39
CA LEU A 131 7.37 -3.47 -4.59
C LEU A 131 6.63 -4.64 -5.27
N ILE A 132 5.41 -4.41 -5.78
CA ILE A 132 4.67 -5.44 -6.53
C ILE A 132 5.46 -5.83 -7.78
N GLY A 133 5.98 -4.85 -8.53
CA GLY A 133 6.79 -5.11 -9.72
C GLY A 133 8.04 -5.92 -9.41
N GLY A 134 8.75 -5.59 -8.32
CA GLY A 134 9.90 -6.35 -7.85
C GLY A 134 9.56 -7.80 -7.50
N LYS A 135 8.47 -8.03 -6.75
CA LYS A 135 8.00 -9.39 -6.43
C LYS A 135 7.66 -10.21 -7.68
N ILE A 136 7.02 -9.58 -8.68
CA ILE A 136 6.71 -10.23 -9.95
C ILE A 136 8.00 -10.53 -10.73
N ALA A 137 8.91 -9.57 -10.84
CA ALA A 137 10.17 -9.75 -11.57
C ALA A 137 11.03 -10.88 -10.97
N LEU A 138 10.98 -11.04 -9.66
CA LEU A 138 11.66 -12.13 -8.93
C LEU A 138 10.88 -13.46 -8.96
N GLY A 139 9.71 -13.52 -9.59
CA GLY A 139 8.90 -14.72 -9.66
C GLY A 139 8.25 -15.14 -8.33
N GLN A 140 8.17 -14.25 -7.36
CA GLN A 140 7.53 -14.50 -6.06
C GLN A 140 6.00 -14.51 -6.16
N ILE A 141 5.45 -13.68 -7.03
CA ILE A 141 4.00 -13.58 -7.31
C ILE A 141 3.78 -13.37 -8.80
N ASP A 142 2.61 -13.78 -9.30
CA ASP A 142 2.23 -13.60 -10.72
C ASP A 142 1.49 -12.29 -10.98
N ALA A 143 0.72 -11.84 -10.01
CA ALA A 143 -0.06 -10.61 -10.10
C ALA A 143 -0.29 -9.99 -8.72
N GLY A 144 -0.49 -8.67 -8.70
CA GLY A 144 -0.82 -7.94 -7.48
C GLY A 144 -1.45 -6.58 -7.77
N ILE A 145 -1.96 -5.96 -6.72
CA ILE A 145 -2.54 -4.61 -6.77
C ILE A 145 -1.65 -3.67 -5.97
N ALA A 146 -1.31 -2.54 -6.55
CA ALA A 146 -0.58 -1.46 -5.91
C ALA A 146 -1.45 -0.20 -5.84
N GLY A 147 -1.42 0.53 -4.72
CA GLY A 147 -2.24 1.73 -4.58
C GLY A 147 -1.87 2.62 -3.41
N GLY A 148 -2.73 3.58 -3.15
CA GLY A 148 -2.64 4.49 -2.02
C GLY A 148 -3.88 5.36 -1.92
N VAL A 149 -4.10 5.91 -0.74
CA VAL A 149 -5.24 6.77 -0.41
C VAL A 149 -4.81 7.77 0.65
N ASP A 150 -5.32 8.98 0.57
CA ASP A 150 -5.18 9.96 1.65
C ASP A 150 -6.39 10.89 1.71
N SER A 151 -6.76 11.30 2.92
CA SER A 151 -7.75 12.33 3.17
C SER A 151 -7.19 13.36 4.15
N VAL A 152 -7.13 14.61 3.72
CA VAL A 152 -6.83 15.74 4.61
C VAL A 152 -8.07 16.26 5.35
N SER A 153 -9.24 15.71 5.06
CA SER A 153 -10.49 16.02 5.77
C SER A 153 -10.69 15.16 7.03
N ASP A 154 -10.06 14.00 7.08
CA ASP A 154 -10.13 13.03 8.16
C ASP A 154 -8.74 12.88 8.80
N VAL A 155 -8.33 13.90 9.55
CA VAL A 155 -7.00 13.97 10.18
C VAL A 155 -7.08 13.51 11.63
N PRO A 156 -6.14 12.68 12.14
CA PRO A 156 -6.08 12.35 13.56
C PRO A 156 -5.90 13.61 14.42
N ILE A 157 -6.75 13.78 15.43
CA ILE A 157 -6.58 14.84 16.41
C ILE A 157 -5.55 14.35 17.44
N VAL A 158 -4.41 15.01 17.47
CA VAL A 158 -3.30 14.66 18.37
C VAL A 158 -3.17 15.70 19.46
N TYR A 159 -3.26 15.27 20.70
CA TYR A 159 -3.04 16.14 21.86
C TYR A 159 -1.57 16.15 22.28
N PRO A 160 -1.07 17.25 22.90
CA PRO A 160 0.24 17.27 23.53
C PRO A 160 0.38 16.14 24.56
N ARG A 161 1.58 15.58 24.68
CA ARG A 161 1.85 14.42 25.56
C ARG A 161 1.41 14.64 27.01
N SER A 162 1.57 15.86 27.54
CA SER A 162 1.10 16.23 28.87
C SER A 162 -0.40 16.05 29.04
N PHE A 163 -1.19 16.49 28.05
CA PHE A 163 -2.65 16.33 28.08
C PHE A 163 -3.07 14.87 27.90
N GLN A 164 -2.39 14.13 27.02
CA GLN A 164 -2.62 12.68 26.86
C GLN A 164 -2.40 11.94 28.18
N GLN A 165 -1.34 12.29 28.94
CA GLN A 165 -1.09 11.70 30.25
C GLN A 165 -2.17 12.04 31.28
N LYS A 166 -2.71 13.27 31.25
CA LYS A 166 -3.83 13.67 32.13
C LYS A 166 -5.09 12.83 31.79
N LEU A 167 -5.41 12.66 30.50
CA LEU A 167 -6.52 11.81 30.06
C LEU A 167 -6.35 10.35 30.52
N LEU A 168 -5.15 9.78 30.35
CA LEU A 168 -4.87 8.40 30.76
C LEU A 168 -4.96 8.22 32.28
N ARG A 169 -4.51 9.19 33.08
CA ARG A 169 -4.66 9.18 34.54
C ARG A 169 -6.13 9.26 34.95
N SER A 170 -6.89 10.16 34.29
CA SER A 170 -8.34 10.28 34.50
C SER A 170 -9.06 8.96 34.18
N TYR A 171 -8.75 8.33 33.06
CA TYR A 171 -9.35 7.04 32.67
C TYR A 171 -9.10 5.92 33.68
N ARG A 172 -7.90 5.89 34.30
CA ARG A 172 -7.53 4.91 35.31
C ARG A 172 -8.13 5.19 36.69
N GLY A 173 -8.70 6.38 36.93
CA GLY A 173 -9.31 6.78 38.19
C GLY A 173 -10.53 5.93 38.53
N ARG A 174 -10.56 5.33 39.74
CA ARG A 174 -11.68 4.50 40.21
C ARG A 174 -12.82 5.30 40.87
N SER A 175 -12.56 6.54 41.27
CA SER A 175 -13.56 7.44 41.84
C SER A 175 -13.72 8.69 41.00
N PHE A 176 -14.83 9.40 41.13
CA PHE A 176 -15.07 10.66 40.41
C PHE A 176 -13.95 11.68 40.69
N GLY A 177 -13.54 11.86 41.93
CA GLY A 177 -12.44 12.76 42.30
C GLY A 177 -11.11 12.36 41.63
N ALA A 178 -10.77 11.06 41.59
CA ALA A 178 -9.56 10.56 40.95
C ALA A 178 -9.57 10.74 39.42
N ARG A 179 -10.74 10.80 38.80
CA ARG A 179 -10.88 11.06 37.34
C ARG A 179 -10.72 12.54 37.02
N VAL A 180 -11.13 13.42 37.89
CA VAL A 180 -11.13 14.88 37.65
C VAL A 180 -9.84 15.54 38.12
N ALA A 181 -9.21 15.03 39.18
CA ALA A 181 -7.97 15.57 39.76
C ALA A 181 -6.83 15.86 38.74
N PRO A 182 -6.54 15.03 37.72
CA PRO A 182 -5.46 15.30 36.76
C PRO A 182 -5.61 16.59 35.95
N PHE A 183 -6.79 17.18 35.90
CA PHE A 183 -7.06 18.41 35.13
C PHE A 183 -6.86 19.69 35.94
N PHE A 184 -6.71 19.61 37.28
CA PHE A 184 -6.54 20.76 38.18
C PHE A 184 -5.11 20.94 38.67
N GLY A 185 -4.13 20.16 38.14
CA GLY A 185 -2.73 20.22 38.52
C GLY A 185 -1.77 20.50 37.40
#